data_e36b822f8a3cfa9a817d35c40a3bb78a
#
_entry.id   e36b822f8a3cfa9a817d35c40a3bb78a
#
_cell.length_a   1.000
_cell.length_b   1.000
_cell.length_c   1.000
_cell.angle_alpha   90.00
_cell.angle_beta   90.00
_cell.angle_gamma   90.00
#
_symmetry.space_group_name_H-M   'P 1'
#
loop_
_entity.id
_entity.type
_entity.pdbx_description
1 polymer ?
#
loop_
_entity_poly.entity_id
_entity_poly.type
_entity_poly.pdbx_seq_one_letter_code
_entity_poly.pdbx_strand_id
1 'polypeptide(L)'
;TIKIPNSITLTHFYNKDKTQPLVANPYFLNPDLFDAFLDTLTPMFEKIGILMFQFEYLNKLKMNGVKDFIKRFEEFLASINRSFIYGIEIRNPNYLTNDYFSFLERNGLTMVFLQGYYMPPIWEVYEKMKSYIKTTTVIRLHGPDRSGIEEKAKGNWNAIIEPKENELSKVVKMINSINEKGVDLFVNVNNHYEGSAPLTIGRVIDIAAK
;
A
#
# COMPACT_ATOMS: atom_id res chain seq x y z
N THR A 1 -5.35 -3.75 -9.43
CA THR A 1 -4.57 -2.64 -8.83
C THR A 1 -3.30 -2.40 -9.64
N ILE A 2 -2.96 -1.14 -9.87
CA ILE A 2 -1.72 -0.74 -10.56
C ILE A 2 -0.91 0.15 -9.61
N LYS A 3 0.38 -0.16 -9.48
CA LYS A 3 1.29 0.65 -8.67
C LYS A 3 1.80 1.84 -9.49
N ILE A 4 1.69 3.04 -8.94
CA ILE A 4 2.31 4.25 -9.49
C ILE A 4 3.85 4.09 -9.49
N PRO A 5 4.55 4.53 -10.57
CA PRO A 5 6.00 4.41 -10.68
C PRO A 5 6.74 5.07 -9.52
N ASN A 6 7.88 4.46 -9.13
CA ASN A 6 8.75 5.00 -8.09
C ASN A 6 9.30 6.40 -8.44
N SER A 7 9.45 6.72 -9.72
CA SER A 7 9.84 8.07 -10.16
C SER A 7 8.91 9.17 -9.65
N ILE A 8 7.62 8.84 -9.38
CA ILE A 8 6.63 9.79 -8.86
C ILE A 8 6.55 9.72 -7.32
N THR A 9 6.79 8.54 -6.71
CA THR A 9 6.54 8.32 -5.28
C THR A 9 7.79 8.37 -4.40
N LEU A 10 9.00 8.38 -4.98
CA LEU A 10 10.24 8.53 -4.22
C LEU A 10 10.62 10.00 -4.09
N THR A 11 10.85 10.46 -2.86
CA THR A 11 11.32 11.83 -2.57
C THR A 11 12.77 12.07 -3.03
N HIS A 12 13.59 11.01 -3.02
CA HIS A 12 15.00 11.02 -3.41
C HIS A 12 15.31 9.80 -4.26
N PHE A 13 16.27 9.93 -5.16
CA PHE A 13 16.73 8.79 -5.94
C PHE A 13 17.34 7.72 -5.04
N TYR A 14 17.10 6.45 -5.42
CA TYR A 14 17.69 5.34 -4.69
C TYR A 14 19.20 5.32 -4.89
N ASN A 15 19.96 5.35 -3.79
CA ASN A 15 21.40 5.15 -3.81
C ASN A 15 21.74 3.83 -3.10
N LYS A 16 22.54 2.99 -3.77
CA LYS A 16 23.05 1.74 -3.19
C LYS A 16 24.08 2.02 -2.09
N ASP A 17 24.89 3.04 -2.29
CA ASP A 17 25.87 3.51 -1.32
C ASP A 17 25.22 4.49 -0.34
N LYS A 18 24.92 4.00 0.86
CA LYS A 18 24.27 4.79 1.93
C LYS A 18 25.17 5.88 2.54
N THR A 19 26.46 5.92 2.20
CA THR A 19 27.39 6.96 2.65
C THR A 19 27.29 8.22 1.81
N GLN A 20 26.74 8.12 0.60
CA GLN A 20 26.55 9.25 -0.30
C GLN A 20 25.33 10.11 0.12
N PRO A 21 25.40 11.43 -0.10
CA PRO A 21 24.26 12.30 0.15
C PRO A 21 23.00 11.88 -0.61
N LEU A 22 21.83 12.12 -0.01
CA LEU A 22 20.56 11.94 -0.67
C LEU A 22 20.41 12.93 -1.83
N VAL A 23 20.12 12.43 -3.03
CA VAL A 23 19.84 13.28 -4.20
C VAL A 23 18.34 13.41 -4.36
N ALA A 24 17.83 14.64 -4.23
CA ALA A 24 16.40 14.91 -4.37
C ALA A 24 15.88 14.47 -5.74
N ASN A 25 14.72 13.88 -5.76
CA ASN A 25 14.04 13.51 -7.00
C ASN A 25 13.14 14.68 -7.45
N PRO A 26 13.45 15.37 -8.55
CA PRO A 26 12.65 16.49 -9.03
C PRO A 26 11.26 16.08 -9.55
N TYR A 27 11.05 14.77 -9.76
CA TYR A 27 9.78 14.21 -10.24
C TYR A 27 8.87 13.72 -9.11
N PHE A 28 9.27 13.91 -7.84
CA PHE A 28 8.42 13.55 -6.71
C PHE A 28 7.11 14.32 -6.75
N LEU A 29 5.98 13.59 -6.84
CA LEU A 29 4.63 14.15 -6.98
C LEU A 29 4.55 15.18 -8.13
N ASN A 30 5.19 14.89 -9.26
CA ASN A 30 5.15 15.74 -10.45
C ASN A 30 3.90 15.41 -11.29
N PRO A 31 2.98 16.39 -11.52
CA PRO A 31 1.74 16.16 -12.26
C PRO A 31 1.98 15.79 -13.73
N ASP A 32 2.92 16.44 -14.42
CA ASP A 32 3.18 16.18 -15.85
C ASP A 32 3.68 14.74 -16.06
N LEU A 33 4.57 14.26 -15.17
CA LEU A 33 5.03 12.88 -15.23
C LEU A 33 3.92 11.89 -14.89
N PHE A 34 3.00 12.27 -13.99
CA PHE A 34 1.85 11.45 -13.65
C PHE A 34 0.86 11.35 -14.83
N ASP A 35 0.60 12.45 -15.52
CA ASP A 35 -0.26 12.47 -16.72
C ASP A 35 0.36 11.64 -17.85
N ALA A 36 1.67 11.79 -18.10
CA ALA A 36 2.38 10.94 -19.05
C ALA A 36 2.30 9.43 -18.68
N PHE A 37 2.34 9.10 -17.40
CA PHE A 37 2.10 7.73 -16.95
C PHE A 37 0.67 7.28 -17.22
N LEU A 38 -0.34 8.11 -16.95
CA LEU A 38 -1.75 7.79 -17.24
C LEU A 38 -1.96 7.55 -18.73
N ASP A 39 -1.35 8.34 -19.61
CA ASP A 39 -1.46 8.17 -21.07
C ASP A 39 -1.01 6.77 -21.50
N THR A 40 0.02 6.20 -20.86
CA THR A 40 0.46 4.83 -21.15
C THR A 40 -0.57 3.77 -20.76
N LEU A 41 -1.49 4.09 -19.84
CA LEU A 41 -2.52 3.18 -19.35
C LEU A 41 -3.84 3.27 -20.13
N THR A 42 -3.96 4.23 -21.06
CA THR A 42 -5.20 4.48 -21.83
C THR A 42 -5.85 3.22 -22.38
N PRO A 43 -5.12 2.25 -22.99
CA PRO A 43 -5.74 1.03 -23.55
C PRO A 43 -6.40 0.12 -22.51
N MET A 44 -6.17 0.34 -21.21
CA MET A 44 -6.68 -0.50 -20.14
C MET A 44 -7.47 0.26 -19.06
N PHE A 45 -7.85 1.50 -19.29
CA PHE A 45 -8.55 2.34 -18.31
C PHE A 45 -9.75 1.64 -17.67
N GLU A 46 -10.59 0.99 -18.48
CA GLU A 46 -11.77 0.27 -18.00
C GLU A 46 -11.45 -0.95 -17.13
N LYS A 47 -10.19 -1.41 -17.12
CA LYS A 47 -9.73 -2.55 -16.32
C LYS A 47 -9.02 -2.11 -15.03
N ILE A 48 -8.87 -0.81 -14.80
CA ILE A 48 -8.18 -0.28 -13.64
C ILE A 48 -9.14 -0.14 -12.47
N GLY A 49 -9.00 -0.97 -11.45
CA GLY A 49 -9.74 -0.81 -10.21
C GLY A 49 -9.15 0.29 -9.32
N ILE A 50 -7.84 0.27 -9.08
CA ILE A 50 -7.14 1.24 -8.22
C ILE A 50 -5.76 1.56 -8.77
N LEU A 51 -5.40 2.85 -8.74
CA LEU A 51 -4.05 3.34 -8.90
C LEU A 51 -3.43 3.60 -7.52
N MET A 52 -2.35 2.91 -7.19
CA MET A 52 -1.81 2.87 -5.84
C MET A 52 -0.49 3.62 -5.74
N PHE A 53 -0.48 4.71 -4.97
CA PHE A 53 0.72 5.42 -4.55
C PHE A 53 1.36 4.67 -3.39
N GLN A 54 2.53 4.10 -3.63
CA GLN A 54 3.31 3.38 -2.64
C GLN A 54 4.51 4.21 -2.23
N PHE A 55 4.51 4.72 -1.00
CA PHE A 55 5.62 5.47 -0.45
C PHE A 55 6.59 4.57 0.32
N GLU A 56 7.89 4.89 0.23
CA GLU A 56 8.90 4.30 1.09
C GLU A 56 8.76 4.82 2.54
N TYR A 57 9.60 4.32 3.45
CA TYR A 57 9.70 4.93 4.78
C TYR A 57 10.26 6.35 4.67
N LEU A 58 9.45 7.32 5.03
CA LEU A 58 9.75 8.74 4.95
C LEU A 58 10.34 9.23 6.29
N ASN A 59 11.67 9.15 6.44
CA ASN A 59 12.35 9.73 7.59
C ASN A 59 12.40 11.28 7.51
N LYS A 60 12.88 11.93 8.58
CA LYS A 60 12.91 13.41 8.66
C LYS A 60 13.74 14.09 7.58
N LEU A 61 14.73 13.39 6.98
CA LEU A 61 15.53 13.93 5.86
C LEU A 61 14.74 13.94 4.55
N LYS A 62 13.74 13.09 4.44
CA LYS A 62 12.91 12.92 3.23
C LYS A 62 11.59 13.68 3.32
N MET A 63 11.02 13.82 4.52
CA MET A 63 9.71 14.42 4.74
C MET A 63 9.61 14.95 6.18
N ASN A 64 9.17 16.18 6.35
CA ASN A 64 9.05 16.79 7.68
C ASN A 64 7.75 16.38 8.40
N GLY A 65 7.47 15.06 8.44
CA GLY A 65 6.34 14.49 9.14
C GLY A 65 5.06 14.43 8.32
N VAL A 66 3.99 13.91 8.95
CA VAL A 66 2.71 13.65 8.29
C VAL A 66 2.03 14.90 7.73
N LYS A 67 2.14 16.04 8.41
CA LYS A 67 1.53 17.31 7.96
C LYS A 67 2.17 17.83 6.67
N ASP A 68 3.51 17.73 6.54
CA ASP A 68 4.22 18.08 5.32
C ASP A 68 3.84 17.12 4.17
N PHE A 69 3.75 15.83 4.46
CA PHE A 69 3.27 14.83 3.50
C PHE A 69 1.87 15.17 2.99
N ILE A 70 0.92 15.42 3.90
CA ILE A 70 -0.46 15.77 3.57
C ILE A 70 -0.51 17.00 2.66
N LYS A 71 0.18 18.09 3.06
CA LYS A 71 0.22 19.32 2.29
C LYS A 71 0.70 19.10 0.86
N ARG A 72 1.87 18.46 0.69
CA ARG A 72 2.43 18.19 -0.65
C ARG A 72 1.55 17.30 -1.50
N PHE A 73 0.93 16.31 -0.87
CA PHE A 73 0.05 15.41 -1.60
C PHE A 73 -1.26 16.09 -2.01
N GLU A 74 -1.82 16.99 -1.20
CA GLU A 74 -3.00 17.79 -1.54
C GLU A 74 -2.70 18.78 -2.69
N GLU A 75 -1.52 19.42 -2.68
CA GLU A 75 -1.06 20.25 -3.79
C GLU A 75 -0.97 19.45 -5.10
N PHE A 76 -0.43 18.25 -5.05
CA PHE A 76 -0.38 17.34 -6.20
C PHE A 76 -1.78 16.91 -6.65
N LEU A 77 -2.66 16.52 -5.72
CA LEU A 77 -4.04 16.11 -6.04
C LEU A 77 -4.85 17.21 -6.72
N ALA A 78 -4.59 18.47 -6.40
CA ALA A 78 -5.24 19.61 -7.03
C ALA A 78 -4.87 19.78 -8.51
N SER A 79 -3.76 19.17 -8.95
CA SER A 79 -3.19 19.34 -10.29
C SER A 79 -3.36 18.10 -11.20
N ILE A 80 -3.93 17.00 -10.69
CA ILE A 80 -4.05 15.75 -11.46
C ILE A 80 -5.50 15.38 -11.77
N ASN A 81 -5.69 14.52 -12.78
CA ASN A 81 -6.99 13.91 -13.07
C ASN A 81 -7.49 13.06 -11.88
N ARG A 82 -8.74 13.28 -11.47
CA ARG A 82 -9.40 12.61 -10.35
C ARG A 82 -10.42 11.54 -10.76
N SER A 83 -10.36 11.06 -12.02
CA SER A 83 -11.32 10.07 -12.55
C SER A 83 -11.06 8.64 -12.06
N PHE A 84 -9.94 8.37 -11.40
CA PHE A 84 -9.57 7.05 -10.88
C PHE A 84 -9.70 7.01 -9.35
N ILE A 85 -9.87 5.80 -8.83
CA ILE A 85 -9.72 5.53 -7.40
C ILE A 85 -8.22 5.49 -7.08
N TYR A 86 -7.78 6.35 -6.16
CA TYR A 86 -6.39 6.42 -5.72
C TYR A 86 -6.21 5.81 -4.34
N GLY A 87 -5.31 4.83 -4.23
CA GLY A 87 -4.93 4.22 -2.97
C GLY A 87 -3.58 4.74 -2.48
N ILE A 88 -3.47 4.95 -1.16
CA ILE A 88 -2.23 5.39 -0.51
C ILE A 88 -1.69 4.30 0.40
N GLU A 89 -0.48 3.80 0.08
CA GLU A 89 0.32 2.97 0.96
C GLU A 89 1.46 3.77 1.57
N ILE A 90 1.46 3.92 2.88
CA ILE A 90 2.59 4.47 3.63
C ILE A 90 3.29 3.38 4.44
N ARG A 91 4.59 3.58 4.72
CA ARG A 91 5.42 2.70 5.55
C ARG A 91 5.91 3.39 6.81
N ASN A 92 5.14 4.35 7.29
CA ASN A 92 5.39 5.16 8.46
C ASN A 92 4.33 4.88 9.53
N PRO A 93 4.61 4.06 10.56
CA PRO A 93 3.66 3.80 11.64
C PRO A 93 3.19 5.07 12.34
N ASN A 94 4.08 6.04 12.50
CA ASN A 94 3.80 7.33 13.13
C ASN A 94 2.94 8.28 12.28
N TYR A 95 2.65 7.94 11.01
CA TYR A 95 1.71 8.69 10.17
C TYR A 95 0.27 8.22 10.34
N LEU A 96 0.03 7.07 10.95
CA LEU A 96 -1.33 6.52 11.20
C LEU A 96 -2.03 7.30 12.31
N THR A 97 -2.35 8.55 12.04
CA THR A 97 -2.99 9.52 12.95
C THR A 97 -4.37 9.91 12.44
N ASN A 98 -5.18 10.52 13.30
CA ASN A 98 -6.49 11.06 12.90
C ASN A 98 -6.37 12.09 11.76
N ASP A 99 -5.33 12.93 11.77
CA ASP A 99 -5.07 13.89 10.69
C ASP A 99 -4.90 13.17 9.33
N TYR A 100 -4.15 12.05 9.33
CA TYR A 100 -3.95 11.25 8.13
C TYR A 100 -5.23 10.56 7.66
N PHE A 101 -6.00 9.99 8.57
CA PHE A 101 -7.27 9.34 8.20
C PHE A 101 -8.31 10.34 7.69
N SER A 102 -8.42 11.50 8.34
CA SER A 102 -9.27 12.60 7.86
C SER A 102 -8.80 13.15 6.50
N PHE A 103 -7.50 13.18 6.25
CA PHE A 103 -6.95 13.54 4.95
C PHE A 103 -7.39 12.55 3.86
N LEU A 104 -7.32 11.24 4.11
CA LEU A 104 -7.78 10.25 3.14
C LEU A 104 -9.28 10.44 2.85
N GLU A 105 -10.10 10.57 3.90
CA GLU A 105 -11.56 10.72 3.78
C GLU A 105 -11.95 11.96 2.98
N ARG A 106 -11.46 13.17 3.37
CA ARG A 106 -11.85 14.42 2.71
C ARG A 106 -11.38 14.53 1.25
N ASN A 107 -10.35 13.77 0.88
CA ASN A 107 -9.85 13.72 -0.48
C ASN A 107 -10.38 12.52 -1.30
N GLY A 108 -11.24 11.68 -0.75
CA GLY A 108 -11.76 10.49 -1.42
C GLY A 108 -10.67 9.47 -1.76
N LEU A 109 -9.63 9.38 -0.91
CA LEU A 109 -8.50 8.48 -1.10
C LEU A 109 -8.74 7.15 -0.37
N THR A 110 -8.29 6.08 -0.99
CA THR A 110 -8.39 4.73 -0.43
C THR A 110 -7.19 4.41 0.46
N MET A 111 -7.47 3.95 1.68
CA MET A 111 -6.42 3.37 2.53
C MET A 111 -5.91 2.06 1.96
N VAL A 112 -4.59 1.90 1.91
CA VAL A 112 -3.94 0.61 1.67
C VAL A 112 -3.38 0.08 2.99
N PHE A 113 -3.97 -0.98 3.50
CA PHE A 113 -3.51 -1.68 4.71
C PHE A 113 -2.32 -2.57 4.36
N LEU A 114 -1.15 -2.25 4.86
CA LEU A 114 0.08 -3.00 4.64
C LEU A 114 0.41 -3.89 5.84
N GLN A 115 0.26 -5.21 5.68
CA GLN A 115 0.74 -6.19 6.65
C GLN A 115 2.18 -6.57 6.29
N GLY A 116 3.12 -6.03 7.04
CA GLY A 116 4.54 -6.28 6.83
C GLY A 116 5.40 -5.06 7.11
N TYR A 117 6.68 -5.21 6.86
CA TYR A 117 7.72 -4.26 7.25
C TYR A 117 7.60 -3.94 8.75
N TYR A 118 7.75 -2.78 9.21
CA TYR A 118 7.60 -2.40 10.63
C TYR A 118 6.26 -1.74 10.93
N MET A 119 5.25 -2.01 10.09
CA MET A 119 3.90 -1.48 10.29
C MET A 119 3.16 -2.24 11.39
N PRO A 120 2.26 -1.58 12.12
CA PRO A 120 1.40 -2.28 13.08
C PRO A 120 0.47 -3.26 12.37
N PRO A 121 -0.02 -4.30 13.07
CA PRO A 121 -0.96 -5.25 12.51
C PRO A 121 -2.17 -4.58 11.87
N ILE A 122 -2.52 -4.94 10.64
CA ILE A 122 -3.55 -4.24 9.86
C ILE A 122 -4.93 -4.30 10.51
N TRP A 123 -5.27 -5.38 11.23
CA TRP A 123 -6.54 -5.49 11.97
C TRP A 123 -6.64 -4.47 13.10
N GLU A 124 -5.52 -4.11 13.76
CA GLU A 124 -5.51 -3.06 14.79
C GLU A 124 -5.66 -1.66 14.18
N VAL A 125 -5.03 -1.43 13.02
CA VAL A 125 -5.19 -0.18 12.26
C VAL A 125 -6.63 -0.06 11.76
N TYR A 126 -7.20 -1.15 11.24
CA TYR A 126 -8.59 -1.20 10.77
C TYR A 126 -9.58 -0.82 11.87
N GLU A 127 -9.45 -1.38 13.06
CA GLU A 127 -10.34 -1.05 14.18
C GLU A 127 -10.36 0.45 14.51
N LYS A 128 -9.20 1.12 14.37
CA LYS A 128 -9.08 2.57 14.65
C LYS A 128 -9.70 3.44 13.54
N MET A 129 -9.71 2.97 12.30
CA MET A 129 -10.06 3.80 11.15
C MET A 129 -11.24 3.27 10.32
N LYS A 130 -11.89 2.19 10.73
CA LYS A 130 -12.98 1.56 9.95
C LYS A 130 -14.18 2.50 9.66
N SER A 131 -14.36 3.58 10.43
CA SER A 131 -15.36 4.61 10.18
C SER A 131 -15.01 5.53 9.00
N TYR A 132 -13.73 5.65 8.65
CA TYR A 132 -13.25 6.44 7.50
C TYR A 132 -13.32 5.69 6.16
N ILE A 133 -13.48 4.36 6.18
CA ILE A 133 -13.60 3.55 4.97
C ILE A 133 -15.04 3.62 4.47
N LYS A 134 -15.24 4.11 3.22
CA LYS A 134 -16.59 4.33 2.67
C LYS A 134 -16.91 3.35 1.53
N THR A 135 -16.11 3.33 0.47
CA THR A 135 -16.44 2.64 -0.78
C THR A 135 -15.45 1.55 -1.14
N THR A 136 -14.16 1.79 -0.97
CA THR A 136 -13.11 0.89 -1.45
C THR A 136 -11.95 0.86 -0.47
N THR A 137 -11.29 -0.29 -0.35
CA THR A 137 -10.03 -0.41 0.39
C THR A 137 -9.13 -1.51 -0.18
N VAL A 138 -7.87 -1.51 0.23
CA VAL A 138 -6.87 -2.48 -0.21
C VAL A 138 -6.18 -3.10 0.99
N ILE A 139 -6.04 -4.42 1.00
CA ILE A 139 -5.15 -5.15 1.91
C ILE A 139 -3.95 -5.64 1.11
N ARG A 140 -2.75 -5.39 1.62
CA ARG A 140 -1.50 -5.93 1.06
C ARG A 140 -0.79 -6.78 2.10
N LEU A 141 -0.68 -8.09 1.82
CA LEU A 141 0.07 -9.04 2.63
C LEU A 141 1.49 -9.13 2.07
N HIS A 142 2.45 -8.50 2.73
CA HIS A 142 3.82 -8.36 2.20
C HIS A 142 4.86 -9.13 3.01
N GLY A 143 4.63 -9.37 4.30
CA GLY A 143 5.58 -9.99 5.21
C GLY A 143 6.59 -9.01 5.83
N PRO A 144 7.12 -9.35 7.02
CA PRO A 144 7.99 -8.47 7.79
C PRO A 144 9.45 -8.51 7.32
N ASP A 145 9.93 -9.65 6.84
CA ASP A 145 11.33 -9.90 6.48
C ASP A 145 11.47 -10.47 5.07
N ARG A 146 11.76 -9.56 4.15
CA ARG A 146 12.00 -9.92 2.75
C ARG A 146 13.25 -10.81 2.60
N SER A 147 14.34 -10.43 3.22
CA SER A 147 15.64 -11.10 3.04
C SER A 147 15.62 -12.51 3.60
N GLY A 148 15.04 -12.69 4.79
CA GLY A 148 14.98 -14.00 5.43
C GLY A 148 14.11 -15.00 4.67
N ILE A 149 12.98 -14.56 4.11
CA ILE A 149 12.14 -15.47 3.33
C ILE A 149 12.72 -15.75 1.93
N GLU A 150 13.42 -14.78 1.30
CA GLU A 150 14.15 -14.99 0.05
C GLU A 150 15.27 -16.03 0.23
N GLU A 151 16.01 -15.97 1.34
CA GLU A 151 17.05 -16.95 1.68
C GLU A 151 16.48 -18.36 1.85
N LYS A 152 15.37 -18.49 2.60
CA LYS A 152 14.69 -19.78 2.82
C LYS A 152 14.07 -20.33 1.54
N ALA A 153 13.49 -19.47 0.72
CA ALA A 153 12.83 -19.84 -0.54
C ALA A 153 13.84 -20.27 -1.62
N LYS A 154 15.08 -19.79 -1.54
CA LYS A 154 16.13 -20.06 -2.56
C LYS A 154 15.65 -19.83 -4.00
N GLY A 155 14.83 -18.79 -4.19
CA GLY A 155 14.20 -18.46 -5.48
C GLY A 155 13.01 -19.34 -5.88
N ASN A 156 12.57 -20.24 -5.00
CA ASN A 156 11.44 -21.14 -5.25
C ASN A 156 10.20 -20.70 -4.46
N TRP A 157 9.19 -20.18 -5.18
CA TRP A 157 7.97 -19.60 -4.61
C TRP A 157 6.74 -20.50 -4.77
N ASN A 158 6.93 -21.82 -4.74
CA ASN A 158 5.89 -22.83 -4.97
C ASN A 158 5.39 -23.52 -3.70
N ALA A 159 5.86 -23.11 -2.52
CA ALA A 159 5.49 -23.69 -1.24
C ALA A 159 5.25 -22.62 -0.17
N ILE A 160 4.44 -22.94 0.82
CA ILE A 160 4.34 -22.16 2.05
C ILE A 160 5.59 -22.48 2.90
N ILE A 161 6.39 -21.46 3.15
CA ILE A 161 7.68 -21.55 3.88
C ILE A 161 7.50 -21.14 5.34
N GLU A 162 6.77 -20.06 5.57
CA GLU A 162 6.47 -19.50 6.88
C GLU A 162 4.96 -19.35 7.08
N PRO A 163 4.25 -20.42 7.49
CA PRO A 163 2.80 -20.36 7.66
C PRO A 163 2.41 -19.39 8.78
N LYS A 164 1.37 -18.57 8.52
CA LYS A 164 0.88 -17.50 9.41
C LYS A 164 -0.60 -17.67 9.77
N GLU A 165 -0.99 -18.85 10.27
CA GLU A 165 -2.38 -19.21 10.57
C GLU A 165 -3.11 -18.17 11.42
N ASN A 166 -2.48 -17.74 12.52
CA ASN A 166 -3.09 -16.77 13.43
C ASN A 166 -3.28 -15.39 12.80
N GLU A 167 -2.33 -14.97 11.95
CA GLU A 167 -2.46 -13.72 11.20
C GLU A 167 -3.55 -13.83 10.14
N LEU A 168 -3.54 -14.90 9.34
CA LEU A 168 -4.55 -15.14 8.31
C LEU A 168 -5.96 -15.18 8.89
N SER A 169 -6.16 -15.82 10.03
CA SER A 169 -7.47 -15.83 10.72
C SER A 169 -7.94 -14.43 11.09
N LYS A 170 -7.04 -13.54 11.53
CA LYS A 170 -7.37 -12.13 11.83
C LYS A 170 -7.62 -11.33 10.57
N VAL A 171 -6.82 -11.56 9.52
CA VAL A 171 -7.02 -10.95 8.20
C VAL A 171 -8.38 -11.32 7.62
N VAL A 172 -8.78 -12.59 7.68
CA VAL A 172 -10.10 -13.03 7.19
C VAL A 172 -11.24 -12.40 8.00
N LYS A 173 -11.13 -12.31 9.31
CA LYS A 173 -12.12 -11.57 10.13
C LYS A 173 -12.24 -10.11 9.69
N MET A 174 -11.13 -9.45 9.39
CA MET A 174 -11.13 -8.10 8.85
C MET A 174 -11.78 -8.04 7.47
N ILE A 175 -11.47 -8.98 6.57
CA ILE A 175 -12.09 -9.10 5.24
C ILE A 175 -13.61 -9.22 5.36
N ASN A 176 -14.11 -10.13 6.20
CA ASN A 176 -15.54 -10.33 6.42
C ASN A 176 -16.21 -9.07 6.94
N SER A 177 -15.60 -8.40 7.93
CA SER A 177 -16.11 -7.13 8.47
C SER A 177 -16.15 -6.00 7.44
N ILE A 178 -15.23 -5.98 6.47
CA ILE A 178 -15.22 -5.02 5.35
C ILE A 178 -16.35 -5.34 4.37
N ASN A 179 -16.49 -6.63 4.00
CA ASN A 179 -17.51 -7.09 3.07
C ASN A 179 -18.93 -6.87 3.61
N GLU A 180 -19.17 -7.09 4.91
CA GLU A 180 -20.46 -6.83 5.57
C GLU A 180 -20.91 -5.37 5.46
N LYS A 181 -19.97 -4.44 5.25
CA LYS A 181 -20.27 -3.02 5.05
C LYS A 181 -20.51 -2.65 3.59
N GLY A 182 -20.43 -3.61 2.67
CA GLY A 182 -20.56 -3.35 1.23
C GLY A 182 -19.39 -2.55 0.64
N VAL A 183 -18.20 -2.64 1.23
CA VAL A 183 -16.98 -1.98 0.76
C VAL A 183 -16.26 -2.87 -0.23
N ASP A 184 -15.91 -2.34 -1.40
CA ASP A 184 -15.09 -3.05 -2.39
C ASP A 184 -13.68 -3.29 -1.84
N LEU A 185 -13.26 -4.54 -1.82
CA LEU A 185 -11.97 -4.93 -1.25
C LEU A 185 -11.06 -5.59 -2.27
N PHE A 186 -9.86 -5.05 -2.41
CA PHE A 186 -8.76 -5.68 -3.15
C PHE A 186 -7.75 -6.27 -2.18
N VAL A 187 -7.45 -7.57 -2.33
CA VAL A 187 -6.41 -8.24 -1.52
C VAL A 187 -5.23 -8.60 -2.41
N ASN A 188 -4.10 -7.97 -2.17
CA ASN A 188 -2.85 -8.22 -2.88
C ASN A 188 -1.89 -9.00 -1.98
N VAL A 189 -1.49 -10.19 -2.41
CA VAL A 189 -0.57 -11.05 -1.66
C VAL A 189 0.79 -11.07 -2.36
N ASN A 190 1.85 -10.90 -1.57
CA ASN A 190 3.23 -11.05 -2.04
C ASN A 190 3.79 -12.42 -1.59
N ASN A 191 4.65 -13.01 -2.42
CA ASN A 191 5.36 -14.25 -2.05
C ASN A 191 6.12 -14.13 -0.71
N HIS A 192 6.62 -12.93 -0.39
CA HIS A 192 7.35 -12.69 0.85
C HIS A 192 6.49 -12.80 2.11
N TYR A 193 5.16 -12.92 1.99
CA TYR A 193 4.29 -13.05 3.16
C TYR A 193 4.43 -14.43 3.82
N GLU A 194 4.30 -15.51 3.05
CA GLU A 194 4.39 -16.90 3.53
C GLU A 194 5.29 -17.81 2.67
N GLY A 195 5.79 -17.34 1.51
CA GLY A 195 6.59 -18.11 0.55
C GLY A 195 5.93 -18.31 -0.80
N SER A 196 4.59 -18.29 -0.88
CA SER A 196 3.85 -18.46 -2.13
C SER A 196 2.55 -17.67 -2.11
N ALA A 197 2.46 -16.61 -2.91
CA ALA A 197 1.25 -15.81 -3.00
C ALA A 197 0.02 -16.62 -3.48
N PRO A 198 0.10 -17.47 -4.52
CA PRO A 198 -1.05 -18.28 -4.93
C PRO A 198 -1.56 -19.22 -3.84
N LEU A 199 -0.66 -19.87 -3.11
CA LEU A 199 -1.04 -20.77 -2.01
C LEU A 199 -1.61 -20.01 -0.82
N THR A 200 -1.05 -18.85 -0.49
CA THR A 200 -1.61 -17.97 0.54
C THR A 200 -3.00 -17.48 0.18
N ILE A 201 -3.27 -17.13 -1.08
CA ILE A 201 -4.60 -16.75 -1.55
C ILE A 201 -5.59 -17.92 -1.35
N GLY A 202 -5.22 -19.14 -1.74
CA GLY A 202 -6.03 -20.33 -1.48
C GLY A 202 -6.37 -20.49 0.00
N ARG A 203 -5.40 -20.34 0.88
CA ARG A 203 -5.59 -20.41 2.34
C ARG A 203 -6.54 -19.33 2.88
N VAL A 204 -6.44 -18.09 2.37
CA VAL A 204 -7.38 -17.01 2.72
C VAL A 204 -8.81 -17.40 2.32
N ILE A 205 -9.00 -17.94 1.12
CA ILE A 205 -10.31 -18.39 0.61
C ILE A 205 -10.86 -19.54 1.48
N ASP A 206 -10.05 -20.54 1.78
CA ASP A 206 -10.44 -21.71 2.58
C ASP A 206 -10.85 -21.31 4.01
N ILE A 207 -10.19 -20.33 4.61
CA ILE A 207 -10.56 -19.82 5.95
C ILE A 207 -11.86 -18.99 5.85
N ALA A 208 -12.02 -18.17 4.80
CA ALA A 208 -13.20 -17.34 4.62
C ALA A 208 -14.48 -18.16 4.33
N ALA A 209 -14.34 -19.38 3.81
CA ALA A 209 -15.46 -20.28 3.51
C ALA A 209 -15.99 -21.07 4.71
N LYS A 210 -15.31 -21.01 5.86
CA LYS A 210 -15.69 -21.69 7.13
C LYS A 210 -16.52 -20.78 8.03
#